data_8821ef78ccc8e89b0e5e1dbac59eb5f1
#
_entry.id   8821ef78ccc8e89b0e5e1dbac59eb5f1
#
_cell.length_a   1.000
_cell.length_b   1.000
_cell.length_c   1.000
_cell.angle_alpha   90.00
_cell.angle_beta   90.00
_cell.angle_gamma   90.00
#
_symmetry.space_group_name_H-M   'P 1'
#
loop_
_entity.id
_entity.type
_entity.pdbx_description
1 polymer ?
#
loop_
_entity_poly.entity_id
_entity_poly.type
_entity_poly.pdbx_seq_one_letter_code
_entity_poly.pdbx_strand_id
1 'polypeptide(L)'
;MRRLLVLAVLTLVLNPYASAEAVAQDLVITNARVIVGNGQVIERGSVVVRNGRIASVAAGAPAAQAGRAIDARGMTVMPGFIDAHRHIMGGNTEQWFKEQAHARMQEFLEAGYTTLMSGGGPVPGIVQLKERIEKGQLKGPRIITSGRADPDSFKTEAEARAGVQQLAKAGVEIVKARIDPPAEAQQVAMLAVVVDEAKKHKLDVMVHAVSPKAMIAAVKAGAQKLVHTPHFGWLTEADARVVKDAGVEMLSCIGFGVPVFGVYNKENRPTFRDGKPWPESIIEGQGRGREAGEKAVNARTLWDAGVPFGFGTDTNYHPREGLAHELRALNLMFSAEDIVKLMGPNTAAFIEKSRELGTLESGKLADIVMLDGNPLEGYWNLLNAKVVIKGGEIVVDKR
;
A
#
# COMPACT_ATOMS: atom_id res chain seq x y z
N MET A 1 9.48 -76.42 18.23
CA MET A 1 9.75 -74.98 18.32
C MET A 1 9.33 -74.31 17.00
N ARG A 2 8.13 -73.74 16.96
CA ARG A 2 7.62 -73.03 15.75
C ARG A 2 7.84 -71.54 15.97
N ARG A 3 8.63 -70.88 15.12
CA ARG A 3 8.83 -69.43 15.12
C ARG A 3 7.69 -68.79 14.32
N LEU A 4 6.87 -67.95 14.99
CA LEU A 4 5.92 -67.04 14.33
C LEU A 4 6.70 -65.87 13.77
N LEU A 5 6.57 -65.63 12.46
CA LEU A 5 6.95 -64.36 11.81
C LEU A 5 5.78 -63.43 11.90
N VAL A 6 5.94 -62.29 12.59
CA VAL A 6 4.97 -61.20 12.59
C VAL A 6 5.35 -60.25 11.44
N LEU A 7 4.50 -60.23 10.40
CA LEU A 7 4.62 -59.25 9.29
C LEU A 7 3.95 -57.96 9.75
N ALA A 8 4.74 -56.90 9.97
CA ALA A 8 4.25 -55.55 10.20
C ALA A 8 3.90 -54.93 8.84
N VAL A 9 2.62 -54.76 8.56
CA VAL A 9 2.12 -54.00 7.38
C VAL A 9 2.15 -52.51 7.75
N LEU A 10 3.11 -51.78 7.18
CA LEU A 10 3.17 -50.32 7.24
C LEU A 10 2.16 -49.73 6.25
N THR A 11 1.00 -49.30 6.74
CA THR A 11 0.05 -48.54 5.94
C THR A 11 0.53 -47.12 5.81
N LEU A 12 1.00 -46.76 4.61
CA LEU A 12 1.30 -45.39 4.22
C LEU A 12 -0.04 -44.63 4.07
N VAL A 13 -0.35 -43.79 5.07
CA VAL A 13 -1.49 -42.86 4.94
C VAL A 13 -1.03 -41.72 4.04
N LEU A 14 -1.39 -41.78 2.77
CA LEU A 14 -1.28 -40.67 1.83
C LEU A 14 -2.19 -39.54 2.32
N ASN A 15 -1.60 -38.44 2.75
CA ASN A 15 -2.31 -37.23 3.13
C ASN A 15 -2.76 -36.50 1.84
N PRO A 16 -4.08 -36.45 1.50
CA PRO A 16 -4.58 -35.86 0.25
C PRO A 16 -4.59 -34.33 0.25
N TYR A 17 -4.06 -33.70 1.31
CA TYR A 17 -3.96 -32.24 1.42
C TYR A 17 -2.53 -31.73 1.34
N ALA A 18 -1.69 -32.31 0.51
CA ALA A 18 -0.50 -31.63 0.07
C ALA A 18 -0.98 -30.48 -0.82
N SER A 19 -1.08 -29.27 -0.22
CA SER A 19 -1.21 -28.03 -0.96
C SER A 19 -0.03 -27.99 -1.92
N ALA A 20 -0.28 -28.12 -3.22
CA ALA A 20 0.72 -27.85 -4.23
C ALA A 20 1.09 -26.37 -4.05
N GLU A 21 2.28 -26.11 -3.52
CA GLU A 21 2.89 -24.78 -3.65
C GLU A 21 2.82 -24.45 -5.14
N ALA A 22 2.11 -23.38 -5.48
CA ALA A 22 2.03 -22.91 -6.86
C ALA A 22 3.46 -22.55 -7.27
N VAL A 23 4.11 -23.42 -8.04
CA VAL A 23 5.44 -23.16 -8.57
C VAL A 23 5.32 -21.93 -9.45
N ALA A 24 5.95 -20.84 -9.05
CA ALA A 24 5.98 -19.62 -9.81
C ALA A 24 6.48 -19.91 -11.22
N GLN A 25 5.61 -19.71 -12.21
CA GLN A 25 5.92 -20.04 -13.60
C GLN A 25 6.95 -19.06 -14.14
N ASP A 26 8.00 -19.57 -14.76
CA ASP A 26 8.92 -18.75 -15.54
C ASP A 26 8.14 -18.00 -16.62
N LEU A 27 8.30 -16.70 -16.67
CA LEU A 27 7.53 -15.81 -17.52
C LEU A 27 8.44 -14.83 -18.24
N VAL A 28 8.16 -14.56 -19.51
CA VAL A 28 8.79 -13.49 -20.27
C VAL A 28 7.73 -12.52 -20.79
N ILE A 29 7.90 -11.24 -20.52
CA ILE A 29 7.11 -10.14 -21.09
C ILE A 29 7.96 -9.49 -22.16
N THR A 30 7.44 -9.35 -23.38
CA THR A 30 8.13 -8.77 -24.54
C THR A 30 7.36 -7.58 -25.10
N ASN A 31 8.00 -6.79 -25.98
CA ASN A 31 7.37 -5.67 -26.67
C ASN A 31 6.68 -4.67 -25.73
N ALA A 32 7.25 -4.43 -24.55
CA ALA A 32 6.70 -3.54 -23.53
C ALA A 32 7.43 -2.19 -23.53
N ARG A 33 6.69 -1.09 -23.26
CA ARG A 33 7.31 0.05 -22.59
C ARG A 33 7.54 -0.36 -21.14
N VAL A 34 8.76 -0.26 -20.64
CA VAL A 34 9.08 -0.63 -19.27
C VAL A 34 9.44 0.61 -18.45
N ILE A 35 8.64 0.92 -17.46
CA ILE A 35 8.93 1.93 -16.43
C ILE A 35 9.51 1.18 -15.24
N VAL A 36 10.82 1.29 -15.04
CA VAL A 36 11.53 0.52 -14.01
C VAL A 36 11.13 0.96 -12.60
N GLY A 37 10.72 2.22 -12.44
CA GLY A 37 10.35 2.81 -11.15
C GLY A 37 11.46 3.63 -10.49
N ASN A 38 12.71 3.48 -10.91
CA ASN A 38 13.86 4.24 -10.43
C ASN A 38 14.20 5.49 -11.27
N GLY A 39 13.29 5.89 -12.17
CA GLY A 39 13.47 6.96 -13.14
C GLY A 39 13.86 6.47 -14.54
N GLN A 40 14.26 5.21 -14.70
CA GLN A 40 14.57 4.64 -16.00
C GLN A 40 13.30 4.22 -16.74
N VAL A 41 13.23 4.55 -18.03
CA VAL A 41 12.20 4.12 -18.97
C VAL A 41 12.87 3.44 -20.16
N ILE A 42 12.35 2.28 -20.56
CA ILE A 42 12.79 1.54 -21.75
C ILE A 42 11.58 1.48 -22.69
N GLU A 43 11.65 2.22 -23.80
CA GLU A 43 10.51 2.37 -24.72
C GLU A 43 10.08 1.06 -25.38
N ARG A 44 11.02 0.16 -25.62
CA ARG A 44 10.75 -1.18 -26.13
C ARG A 44 11.66 -2.18 -25.46
N GLY A 45 11.14 -2.87 -24.47
CA GLY A 45 11.92 -3.76 -23.63
C GLY A 45 11.24 -5.09 -23.35
N SER A 46 11.93 -5.87 -22.54
CA SER A 46 11.47 -7.16 -22.04
C SER A 46 11.77 -7.30 -20.54
N VAL A 47 10.93 -8.06 -19.86
CA VAL A 47 11.09 -8.45 -18.45
C VAL A 47 11.08 -9.97 -18.40
N VAL A 48 12.12 -10.55 -17.80
CA VAL A 48 12.23 -11.98 -17.57
C VAL A 48 12.02 -12.27 -16.09
N VAL A 49 11.11 -13.18 -15.81
CA VAL A 49 10.78 -13.64 -14.45
C VAL A 49 11.19 -15.09 -14.28
N ARG A 50 11.86 -15.42 -13.18
CA ARG A 50 12.22 -16.78 -12.79
C ARG A 50 12.00 -16.98 -11.29
N ASN A 51 11.40 -18.10 -10.92
CA ASN A 51 11.15 -18.42 -9.52
C ASN A 51 10.48 -17.28 -8.73
N GLY A 52 9.49 -16.62 -9.35
CA GLY A 52 8.76 -15.50 -8.74
C GLY A 52 9.52 -14.18 -8.62
N ARG A 53 10.74 -14.10 -9.15
CA ARG A 53 11.59 -12.92 -9.10
C ARG A 53 11.95 -12.40 -10.49
N ILE A 54 12.23 -11.13 -10.59
CA ILE A 54 12.75 -10.50 -11.81
C ILE A 54 14.17 -11.00 -12.02
N ALA A 55 14.41 -11.69 -13.11
CA ALA A 55 15.74 -12.15 -13.50
C ALA A 55 16.48 -11.08 -14.30
N SER A 56 15.79 -10.41 -15.24
CA SER A 56 16.35 -9.30 -16.01
C SER A 56 15.30 -8.36 -16.56
N VAL A 57 15.70 -7.12 -16.78
CA VAL A 57 14.97 -6.09 -17.53
C VAL A 57 15.94 -5.51 -18.56
N ALA A 58 15.58 -5.51 -19.82
CA ALA A 58 16.47 -5.08 -20.88
C ALA A 58 15.73 -4.47 -22.08
N ALA A 59 16.41 -3.65 -22.86
CA ALA A 59 15.91 -3.18 -24.14
C ALA A 59 15.87 -4.33 -25.16
N GLY A 60 14.85 -4.33 -26.03
CA GLY A 60 14.69 -5.31 -27.09
C GLY A 60 14.18 -6.67 -26.62
N ALA A 61 14.46 -7.70 -27.40
CA ALA A 61 14.06 -9.08 -27.11
C ALA A 61 14.95 -9.67 -26.01
N PRO A 62 14.39 -10.54 -25.13
CA PRO A 62 15.17 -11.17 -24.10
C PRO A 62 16.15 -12.20 -24.67
N ALA A 63 17.31 -12.33 -24.03
CA ALA A 63 18.34 -13.30 -24.42
C ALA A 63 17.94 -14.77 -24.16
N ALA A 64 16.90 -15.00 -23.34
CA ALA A 64 16.44 -16.34 -22.99
C ALA A 64 14.92 -16.47 -23.23
N GLN A 65 14.51 -17.62 -23.78
CA GLN A 65 13.09 -18.00 -23.80
C GLN A 65 12.71 -18.61 -22.44
N ALA A 66 11.52 -18.27 -21.95
CA ALA A 66 10.92 -18.88 -20.76
C ALA A 66 9.69 -19.70 -21.17
N GLY A 67 9.20 -20.55 -20.27
CA GLY A 67 8.10 -21.45 -20.55
C GLY A 67 6.79 -20.75 -20.94
N ARG A 68 6.51 -19.53 -20.44
CA ARG A 68 5.34 -18.72 -20.78
C ARG A 68 5.77 -17.35 -21.27
N ALA A 69 5.23 -16.89 -22.40
CA ALA A 69 5.49 -15.58 -22.95
C ALA A 69 4.22 -14.72 -23.01
N ILE A 70 4.36 -13.45 -22.69
CA ILE A 70 3.34 -12.42 -22.88
C ILE A 70 3.90 -11.38 -23.85
N ASP A 71 3.27 -11.22 -24.99
CA ASP A 71 3.50 -10.06 -25.87
C ASP A 71 2.68 -8.88 -25.31
N ALA A 72 3.37 -7.86 -24.82
CA ALA A 72 2.74 -6.66 -24.26
C ALA A 72 2.13 -5.75 -25.32
N ARG A 73 2.47 -5.93 -26.60
CA ARG A 73 1.94 -5.14 -27.74
C ARG A 73 2.04 -3.64 -27.52
N GLY A 74 3.13 -3.17 -26.89
CA GLY A 74 3.35 -1.77 -26.58
C GLY A 74 2.68 -1.26 -25.29
N MET A 75 1.96 -2.11 -24.53
CA MET A 75 1.48 -1.75 -23.20
C MET A 75 2.65 -1.37 -22.28
N THR A 76 2.37 -0.54 -21.29
CA THR A 76 3.36 -0.17 -20.28
C THR A 76 3.42 -1.21 -19.17
N VAL A 77 4.62 -1.66 -18.87
CA VAL A 77 4.95 -2.57 -17.77
C VAL A 77 5.66 -1.79 -16.68
N MET A 78 5.17 -1.85 -15.45
CA MET A 78 5.75 -1.16 -14.30
C MET A 78 5.57 -1.99 -13.02
N PRO A 79 6.21 -1.58 -11.89
CA PRO A 79 6.00 -2.25 -10.60
C PRO A 79 4.52 -2.29 -10.22
N GLY A 80 4.08 -3.39 -9.62
CA GLY A 80 2.76 -3.52 -9.06
C GLY A 80 2.51 -2.44 -7.99
N PHE A 81 1.28 -1.94 -7.93
CA PHE A 81 0.93 -0.82 -7.06
C PHE A 81 0.99 -1.20 -5.59
N ILE A 82 1.48 -0.27 -4.77
CA ILE A 82 1.53 -0.38 -3.33
C ILE A 82 0.68 0.74 -2.73
N ASP A 83 -0.31 0.40 -1.89
CA ASP A 83 -1.05 1.36 -1.07
C ASP A 83 -0.66 1.15 0.39
N ALA A 84 0.08 2.10 0.96
CA ALA A 84 0.62 1.98 2.31
C ALA A 84 -0.32 2.51 3.40
N HIS A 85 -1.56 2.88 3.06
CA HIS A 85 -2.59 3.22 4.03
C HIS A 85 -3.98 2.94 3.50
N ARG A 86 -4.47 1.74 3.79
CA ARG A 86 -5.78 1.29 3.28
C ARG A 86 -6.65 0.70 4.38
N HIS A 87 -7.92 1.12 4.44
CA HIS A 87 -8.94 0.44 5.24
C HIS A 87 -9.46 -0.79 4.47
N ILE A 88 -8.84 -1.95 4.76
CA ILE A 88 -9.04 -3.18 3.99
C ILE A 88 -10.28 -3.93 4.48
N MET A 89 -10.40 -4.05 5.80
CA MET A 89 -11.42 -4.83 6.49
C MET A 89 -12.18 -3.94 7.48
N GLY A 90 -13.48 -4.14 7.57
CA GLY A 90 -14.33 -3.45 8.56
C GLY A 90 -15.45 -4.35 9.06
N GLY A 91 -16.13 -3.93 10.13
CA GLY A 91 -17.23 -4.68 10.73
C GLY A 91 -16.80 -5.96 11.45
N ASN A 92 -17.67 -6.96 11.46
CA ASN A 92 -17.38 -8.26 12.06
C ASN A 92 -16.42 -9.06 11.19
N THR A 93 -15.29 -9.47 11.76
CA THR A 93 -14.21 -10.18 11.04
C THR A 93 -14.68 -11.50 10.42
N GLU A 94 -15.45 -12.30 11.14
CA GLU A 94 -15.90 -13.61 10.67
C GLU A 94 -16.87 -13.45 9.48
N GLN A 95 -17.83 -12.55 9.63
CA GLN A 95 -18.77 -12.21 8.55
C GLN A 95 -18.04 -11.66 7.33
N TRP A 96 -17.05 -10.79 7.53
CA TRP A 96 -16.26 -10.21 6.47
C TRP A 96 -15.52 -11.31 5.68
N PHE A 97 -14.89 -12.28 6.36
CA PHE A 97 -14.24 -13.41 5.69
C PHE A 97 -15.20 -14.26 4.89
N LYS A 98 -16.39 -14.46 5.39
CA LYS A 98 -17.41 -15.29 4.75
C LYS A 98 -18.02 -14.62 3.51
N GLU A 99 -18.28 -13.31 3.58
CA GLU A 99 -19.12 -12.63 2.59
C GLU A 99 -18.34 -11.70 1.65
N GLN A 100 -17.21 -11.14 2.09
CA GLN A 100 -16.55 -10.04 1.38
C GLN A 100 -15.12 -10.33 0.93
N ALA A 101 -14.37 -11.12 1.70
CA ALA A 101 -12.92 -11.25 1.53
C ALA A 101 -12.49 -11.57 0.11
N HIS A 102 -13.16 -12.54 -0.53
CA HIS A 102 -12.77 -12.99 -1.88
C HIS A 102 -12.97 -11.88 -2.92
N ALA A 103 -14.17 -11.29 -2.95
CA ALA A 103 -14.49 -10.22 -3.88
C ALA A 103 -13.59 -8.99 -3.65
N ARG A 104 -13.42 -8.59 -2.39
CA ARG A 104 -12.62 -7.43 -2.02
C ARG A 104 -11.14 -7.59 -2.41
N MET A 105 -10.55 -8.75 -2.17
CA MET A 105 -9.17 -9.03 -2.58
C MET A 105 -9.01 -9.06 -4.10
N GLN A 106 -9.99 -9.60 -4.80
CA GLN A 106 -10.01 -9.61 -6.27
C GLN A 106 -10.09 -8.17 -6.84
N GLU A 107 -10.94 -7.30 -6.28
CA GLU A 107 -11.05 -5.90 -6.68
C GLU A 107 -9.71 -5.15 -6.55
N PHE A 108 -8.94 -5.41 -5.49
CA PHE A 108 -7.61 -4.82 -5.33
C PHE A 108 -6.64 -5.29 -6.41
N LEU A 109 -6.57 -6.58 -6.66
CA LEU A 109 -5.73 -7.12 -7.73
C LEU A 109 -6.12 -6.53 -9.09
N GLU A 110 -7.41 -6.44 -9.37
CA GLU A 110 -7.94 -5.87 -10.62
C GLU A 110 -7.65 -4.39 -10.82
N ALA A 111 -7.47 -3.64 -9.74
CA ALA A 111 -7.03 -2.25 -9.77
C ALA A 111 -5.51 -2.08 -9.95
N GLY A 112 -4.73 -3.19 -9.90
CA GLY A 112 -3.28 -3.18 -10.06
C GLY A 112 -2.48 -3.26 -8.76
N TYR A 113 -3.14 -3.35 -7.61
CA TYR A 113 -2.45 -3.45 -6.33
C TYR A 113 -1.90 -4.86 -6.08
N THR A 114 -0.60 -4.95 -5.83
CA THR A 114 0.07 -6.20 -5.44
C THR A 114 0.42 -6.22 -3.95
N THR A 115 0.45 -5.05 -3.31
CA THR A 115 0.74 -4.92 -1.87
C THR A 115 -0.14 -3.84 -1.24
N LEU A 116 -0.68 -4.12 -0.07
CA LEU A 116 -1.47 -3.21 0.75
C LEU A 116 -0.93 -3.19 2.17
N MET A 117 -0.87 -2.01 2.79
CA MET A 117 -0.69 -1.87 4.22
C MET A 117 -2.00 -1.45 4.87
N SER A 118 -2.36 -2.13 5.96
CA SER A 118 -3.55 -1.81 6.72
C SER A 118 -3.43 -0.46 7.41
N GLY A 119 -4.49 0.34 7.37
CA GLY A 119 -4.60 1.62 8.08
C GLY A 119 -5.02 1.50 9.54
N GLY A 120 -4.65 0.42 10.23
CA GLY A 120 -5.08 0.15 11.59
C GLY A 120 -6.32 -0.75 11.65
N GLY A 121 -6.31 -1.83 10.87
CA GLY A 121 -7.41 -2.78 10.80
C GLY A 121 -7.66 -3.57 12.09
N PRO A 122 -8.77 -4.32 12.17
CA PRO A 122 -9.08 -5.12 13.34
C PRO A 122 -8.02 -6.22 13.54
N VAL A 123 -7.49 -6.30 14.75
CA VAL A 123 -6.60 -7.39 15.17
C VAL A 123 -7.42 -8.35 16.03
N PRO A 124 -7.38 -9.67 15.75
CA PRO A 124 -6.44 -10.41 14.89
C PRO A 124 -6.85 -10.53 13.41
N GLY A 125 -7.99 -9.99 13.00
CA GLY A 125 -8.56 -10.21 11.65
C GLY A 125 -7.60 -9.89 10.50
N ILE A 126 -6.87 -8.77 10.59
CA ILE A 126 -5.93 -8.37 9.54
C ILE A 126 -4.71 -9.31 9.47
N VAL A 127 -4.27 -9.86 10.60
CA VAL A 127 -3.20 -10.86 10.65
C VAL A 127 -3.68 -12.17 10.03
N GLN A 128 -4.90 -12.60 10.32
CA GLN A 128 -5.52 -13.78 9.69
C GLN A 128 -5.66 -13.61 8.17
N LEU A 129 -5.96 -12.39 7.69
CA LEU A 129 -6.04 -12.10 6.27
C LEU A 129 -4.67 -12.32 5.60
N LYS A 130 -3.60 -11.76 6.18
CA LYS A 130 -2.23 -11.97 5.73
C LYS A 130 -1.91 -13.46 5.65
N GLU A 131 -2.14 -14.20 6.72
CA GLU A 131 -1.85 -15.64 6.78
C GLU A 131 -2.60 -16.45 5.73
N ARG A 132 -3.90 -16.16 5.51
CA ARG A 132 -4.70 -16.86 4.50
C ARG A 132 -4.16 -16.63 3.08
N ILE A 133 -3.69 -15.41 2.80
CA ILE A 133 -3.10 -15.07 1.50
C ILE A 133 -1.73 -15.75 1.34
N GLU A 134 -0.88 -15.72 2.36
CA GLU A 134 0.45 -16.35 2.34
C GLU A 134 0.37 -17.90 2.21
N LYS A 135 -0.65 -18.51 2.82
CA LYS A 135 -0.94 -19.97 2.70
C LYS A 135 -1.67 -20.34 1.42
N GLY A 136 -1.95 -19.39 0.50
CA GLY A 136 -2.68 -19.63 -0.75
C GLY A 136 -4.17 -19.97 -0.56
N GLN A 137 -4.72 -19.79 0.64
CA GLN A 137 -6.13 -20.05 0.96
C GLN A 137 -7.05 -18.96 0.42
N LEU A 138 -6.49 -17.77 0.15
CA LEU A 138 -7.19 -16.64 -0.43
C LEU A 138 -6.25 -15.93 -1.42
N LYS A 139 -6.71 -15.70 -2.64
CA LYS A 139 -5.98 -14.86 -3.60
C LYS A 139 -6.15 -13.40 -3.23
N GLY A 140 -5.07 -12.64 -3.22
CA GLY A 140 -5.10 -11.21 -2.88
C GLY A 140 -3.72 -10.56 -2.94
N PRO A 141 -3.65 -9.24 -2.79
CA PRO A 141 -2.39 -8.52 -2.59
C PRO A 141 -1.66 -9.02 -1.34
N ARG A 142 -0.36 -8.79 -1.28
CA ARG A 142 0.42 -8.95 -0.03
C ARG A 142 -0.12 -7.97 1.01
N ILE A 143 -0.28 -8.42 2.26
CA ILE A 143 -0.77 -7.59 3.35
C ILE A 143 0.37 -7.29 4.32
N ILE A 144 0.61 -6.00 4.56
CA ILE A 144 1.40 -5.52 5.68
C ILE A 144 0.42 -5.14 6.79
N THR A 145 0.60 -5.71 7.95
CA THR A 145 -0.38 -5.61 9.03
C THR A 145 -0.10 -4.44 9.96
N SER A 146 -1.13 -3.71 10.35
CA SER A 146 -1.04 -2.73 11.43
C SER A 146 -2.16 -2.88 12.44
N GLY A 147 -1.88 -2.51 13.68
CA GLY A 147 -2.86 -2.49 14.76
C GLY A 147 -2.86 -1.14 15.46
N ARG A 148 -4.00 -0.73 16.02
CA ARG A 148 -4.18 0.59 16.64
C ARG A 148 -3.75 0.61 18.10
N ALA A 149 -2.97 1.64 18.45
CA ALA A 149 -2.64 2.01 19.83
C ALA A 149 -2.78 3.54 19.93
N ASP A 150 -4.02 4.02 19.86
CA ASP A 150 -4.30 5.46 19.95
C ASP A 150 -4.07 5.96 21.38
N PRO A 151 -3.28 7.03 21.59
CA PRO A 151 -2.97 7.57 22.92
C PRO A 151 -4.19 7.82 23.79
N ASP A 152 -5.29 8.31 23.20
CA ASP A 152 -6.53 8.65 23.92
C ASP A 152 -7.32 7.42 24.42
N SER A 153 -6.98 6.23 23.92
CA SER A 153 -7.62 4.98 24.36
C SER A 153 -7.05 4.44 25.67
N PHE A 154 -5.95 5.02 26.18
CA PHE A 154 -5.26 4.58 27.38
C PHE A 154 -5.37 5.62 28.51
N LYS A 155 -5.66 5.14 29.71
CA LYS A 155 -5.73 5.96 30.92
C LYS A 155 -4.37 6.09 31.61
N THR A 156 -3.51 5.10 31.46
CA THR A 156 -2.20 5.02 32.11
C THR A 156 -1.12 4.57 31.12
N GLU A 157 0.13 4.89 31.44
CA GLU A 157 1.30 4.41 30.68
C GLU A 157 1.35 2.87 30.67
N ALA A 158 0.98 2.22 31.77
CA ALA A 158 0.96 0.77 31.85
C ALA A 158 -0.03 0.15 30.85
N GLU A 159 -1.21 0.74 30.70
CA GLU A 159 -2.20 0.33 29.69
C GLU A 159 -1.67 0.52 28.26
N ALA A 160 -1.04 1.65 27.98
CA ALA A 160 -0.45 1.92 26.67
C ALA A 160 0.64 0.90 26.31
N ARG A 161 1.55 0.62 27.25
CA ARG A 161 2.58 -0.42 27.05
C ARG A 161 1.97 -1.80 26.84
N ALA A 162 0.98 -2.19 27.67
CA ALA A 162 0.29 -3.47 27.52
C ALA A 162 -0.43 -3.56 26.14
N GLY A 163 -1.05 -2.49 25.68
CA GLY A 163 -1.69 -2.43 24.37
C GLY A 163 -0.69 -2.68 23.22
N VAL A 164 0.47 -2.03 23.25
CA VAL A 164 1.54 -2.26 22.25
C VAL A 164 2.08 -3.69 22.32
N GLN A 165 2.29 -4.23 23.53
CA GLN A 165 2.75 -5.63 23.72
C GLN A 165 1.75 -6.64 23.14
N GLN A 166 0.44 -6.39 23.30
CA GLN A 166 -0.61 -7.22 22.70
C GLN A 166 -0.55 -7.19 21.17
N LEU A 167 -0.35 -6.01 20.57
CA LEU A 167 -0.18 -5.87 19.12
C LEU A 167 1.06 -6.62 18.62
N ALA A 168 2.19 -6.46 19.29
CA ALA A 168 3.42 -7.19 18.98
C ALA A 168 3.22 -8.71 19.06
N LYS A 169 2.56 -9.19 20.13
CA LYS A 169 2.23 -10.60 20.30
C LYS A 169 1.27 -11.13 19.22
N ALA A 170 0.37 -10.29 18.75
CA ALA A 170 -0.56 -10.64 17.67
C ALA A 170 0.10 -10.70 16.29
N GLY A 171 1.36 -10.25 16.15
CA GLY A 171 2.13 -10.31 14.90
C GLY A 171 1.84 -9.18 13.93
N VAL A 172 1.45 -7.99 14.43
CA VAL A 172 1.40 -6.81 13.56
C VAL A 172 2.82 -6.34 13.23
N GLU A 173 2.98 -5.71 12.06
CA GLU A 173 4.28 -5.23 11.57
C GLU A 173 4.48 -3.74 11.87
N ILE A 174 3.39 -2.99 12.08
CA ILE A 174 3.41 -1.55 12.35
C ILE A 174 2.34 -1.21 13.38
N VAL A 175 2.64 -0.31 14.31
CA VAL A 175 1.66 0.28 15.21
C VAL A 175 1.06 1.53 14.58
N LYS A 176 -0.26 1.63 14.52
CA LYS A 176 -0.98 2.84 14.09
C LYS A 176 -1.43 3.62 15.32
N ALA A 177 -1.10 4.91 15.36
CA ALA A 177 -1.54 5.84 16.38
C ALA A 177 -2.16 7.09 15.77
N ARG A 178 -2.77 7.94 16.60
CA ARG A 178 -3.40 9.19 16.17
C ARG A 178 -3.12 10.31 17.16
N ILE A 179 -2.78 11.49 16.61
CA ILE A 179 -2.76 12.78 17.32
C ILE A 179 -3.70 13.73 16.58
N ASP A 180 -4.76 14.16 17.25
CA ASP A 180 -5.69 15.13 16.71
C ASP A 180 -5.32 16.57 17.10
N PRO A 181 -5.70 17.58 16.30
CA PRO A 181 -5.64 18.96 16.74
C PRO A 181 -6.50 19.16 18.01
N PRO A 182 -6.04 19.94 18.99
CA PRO A 182 -4.86 20.82 18.96
C PRO A 182 -3.54 20.15 19.40
N ALA A 183 -3.43 18.82 19.47
CA ALA A 183 -2.29 18.05 19.97
C ALA A 183 -2.02 18.37 21.47
N GLU A 184 -2.94 17.92 22.30
CA GLU A 184 -2.88 18.11 23.74
C GLU A 184 -1.62 17.48 24.34
N ALA A 185 -1.02 18.15 25.34
CA ALA A 185 0.26 17.71 25.92
C ALA A 185 0.18 16.28 26.48
N GLN A 186 -0.96 15.91 27.10
CA GLN A 186 -1.18 14.56 27.63
C GLN A 186 -1.22 13.51 26.50
N GLN A 187 -1.89 13.81 25.39
CA GLN A 187 -1.95 12.92 24.22
C GLN A 187 -0.54 12.71 23.62
N VAL A 188 0.24 13.79 23.50
CA VAL A 188 1.61 13.71 22.98
C VAL A 188 2.53 12.93 23.93
N ALA A 189 2.40 13.13 25.26
CA ALA A 189 3.16 12.36 26.24
C ALA A 189 2.83 10.86 26.16
N MET A 190 1.55 10.52 26.02
CA MET A 190 1.13 9.12 25.88
C MET A 190 1.61 8.52 24.54
N LEU A 191 1.64 9.31 23.46
CA LEU A 191 2.25 8.86 22.20
C LEU A 191 3.73 8.49 22.39
N ALA A 192 4.48 9.28 23.14
CA ALA A 192 5.89 8.96 23.42
C ALA A 192 6.03 7.62 24.17
N VAL A 193 5.11 7.28 25.05
CA VAL A 193 5.07 5.96 25.72
C VAL A 193 4.80 4.84 24.72
N VAL A 194 3.84 5.03 23.82
CA VAL A 194 3.53 4.07 22.72
C VAL A 194 4.76 3.84 21.85
N VAL A 195 5.44 4.92 21.44
CA VAL A 195 6.64 4.86 20.60
C VAL A 195 7.79 4.15 21.32
N ASP A 196 8.03 4.47 22.59
CA ASP A 196 9.07 3.83 23.41
C ASP A 196 8.84 2.31 23.50
N GLU A 197 7.60 1.89 23.76
CA GLU A 197 7.28 0.48 23.87
C GLU A 197 7.35 -0.23 22.51
N ALA A 198 6.86 0.38 21.45
CA ALA A 198 6.93 -0.18 20.08
C ALA A 198 8.38 -0.46 19.65
N LYS A 199 9.30 0.46 19.95
CA LYS A 199 10.75 0.27 19.67
C LYS A 199 11.34 -0.97 20.34
N LYS A 200 10.92 -1.33 21.56
CA LYS A 200 11.38 -2.54 22.25
C LYS A 200 10.97 -3.81 21.50
N HIS A 201 9.88 -3.74 20.78
CA HIS A 201 9.36 -4.83 19.94
C HIS A 201 9.79 -4.72 18.47
N LYS A 202 10.67 -3.75 18.12
CA LYS A 202 11.13 -3.47 16.75
C LYS A 202 9.98 -3.14 15.80
N LEU A 203 8.98 -2.42 16.31
CA LEU A 203 7.84 -1.93 15.55
C LEU A 203 7.96 -0.42 15.36
N ASP A 204 7.75 0.04 14.14
CA ASP A 204 7.57 1.46 13.88
C ASP A 204 6.18 1.92 14.31
N VAL A 205 6.08 3.20 14.62
CA VAL A 205 4.79 3.85 14.91
C VAL A 205 4.45 4.81 13.77
N MET A 206 3.34 4.53 13.11
CA MET A 206 2.76 5.36 12.06
C MET A 206 1.65 6.22 12.65
N VAL A 207 1.81 7.55 12.61
CA VAL A 207 0.93 8.48 13.32
C VAL A 207 0.06 9.27 12.34
N HIS A 208 -1.25 9.24 12.55
CA HIS A 208 -2.19 10.21 11.97
C HIS A 208 -1.95 11.59 12.58
N ALA A 209 -1.59 12.57 11.77
CA ALA A 209 -1.34 13.94 12.21
C ALA A 209 -1.74 14.93 11.11
N VAL A 210 -2.89 15.58 11.28
CA VAL A 210 -3.56 16.38 10.21
C VAL A 210 -3.40 17.88 10.33
N SER A 211 -2.60 18.35 11.28
CA SER A 211 -2.22 19.78 11.40
C SER A 211 -0.70 19.93 11.56
N PRO A 212 -0.11 21.07 11.19
CA PRO A 212 1.31 21.34 11.40
C PRO A 212 1.75 21.08 12.85
N LYS A 213 0.96 21.57 13.81
CA LYS A 213 1.25 21.38 15.26
C LYS A 213 1.24 19.90 15.65
N ALA A 214 0.22 19.13 15.22
CA ALA A 214 0.13 17.70 15.52
C ALA A 214 1.27 16.92 14.86
N MET A 215 1.63 17.27 13.63
CA MET A 215 2.74 16.67 12.90
C MET A 215 4.07 16.87 13.64
N ILE A 216 4.39 18.11 14.02
CA ILE A 216 5.62 18.42 14.77
C ILE A 216 5.62 17.74 16.14
N ALA A 217 4.46 17.68 16.82
CA ALA A 217 4.33 17.01 18.09
C ALA A 217 4.58 15.49 17.97
N ALA A 218 4.04 14.84 16.92
CA ALA A 218 4.29 13.44 16.65
C ALA A 218 5.79 13.16 16.37
N VAL A 219 6.45 14.01 15.57
CA VAL A 219 7.90 13.92 15.31
C VAL A 219 8.68 14.02 16.62
N LYS A 220 8.38 15.01 17.47
CA LYS A 220 9.04 15.20 18.78
C LYS A 220 8.78 14.04 19.74
N ALA A 221 7.64 13.38 19.66
CA ALA A 221 7.34 12.17 20.43
C ALA A 221 8.08 10.93 19.90
N GLY A 222 8.82 11.05 18.79
CA GLY A 222 9.66 10.01 18.22
C GLY A 222 8.97 9.11 17.21
N ALA A 223 7.84 9.54 16.63
CA ALA A 223 7.22 8.83 15.52
C ALA A 223 8.19 8.71 14.33
N GLN A 224 8.25 7.54 13.73
CA GLN A 224 9.09 7.26 12.56
C GLN A 224 8.35 7.49 11.25
N LYS A 225 7.03 7.33 11.27
CA LYS A 225 6.17 7.42 10.09
C LYS A 225 4.95 8.29 10.38
N LEU A 226 4.58 9.10 9.39
CA LEU A 226 3.40 9.96 9.46
C LEU A 226 2.45 9.62 8.33
N VAL A 227 1.16 9.71 8.60
CA VAL A 227 0.14 9.56 7.58
C VAL A 227 -0.80 10.75 7.59
N HIS A 228 -1.32 11.02 6.42
CA HIS A 228 -2.10 12.18 6.02
C HIS A 228 -1.24 13.44 5.93
N THR A 229 -1.22 14.00 4.74
CA THR A 229 -0.73 15.36 4.57
C THR A 229 -1.58 16.30 5.42
N PRO A 230 -0.98 17.14 6.27
CA PRO A 230 -1.71 18.11 7.08
C PRO A 230 -2.65 19.00 6.24
N HIS A 231 -3.83 19.30 6.79
CA HIS A 231 -4.85 20.11 6.12
C HIS A 231 -5.62 21.05 7.07
N PHE A 232 -5.25 21.09 8.33
CA PHE A 232 -5.70 22.07 9.28
C PHE A 232 -4.60 23.11 9.51
N GLY A 233 -4.24 23.82 8.45
CA GLY A 233 -3.23 24.89 8.41
C GLY A 233 -2.11 24.63 7.41
N TRP A 234 -1.40 25.71 7.07
CA TRP A 234 -0.30 25.70 6.13
C TRP A 234 1.02 25.30 6.80
N LEU A 235 1.78 24.45 6.16
CA LEU A 235 3.15 24.14 6.54
C LEU A 235 4.08 25.26 6.07
N THR A 236 5.03 25.59 6.93
CA THR A 236 6.20 26.38 6.54
C THR A 236 7.33 25.46 6.09
N GLU A 237 8.31 26.01 5.38
CA GLU A 237 9.54 25.27 5.07
C GLU A 237 10.29 24.84 6.35
N ALA A 238 10.18 25.61 7.45
CA ALA A 238 10.77 25.25 8.72
C ALA A 238 10.12 24.02 9.32
N ASP A 239 8.79 23.88 9.23
CA ASP A 239 8.06 22.69 9.67
C ASP A 239 8.48 21.46 8.85
N ALA A 240 8.60 21.62 7.54
CA ALA A 240 9.03 20.54 6.65
C ALA A 240 10.48 20.09 6.95
N ARG A 241 11.37 21.04 7.26
CA ARG A 241 12.76 20.73 7.69
C ARG A 241 12.78 19.92 8.98
N VAL A 242 11.94 20.23 9.97
CA VAL A 242 11.85 19.42 11.20
C VAL A 242 11.52 17.97 10.91
N VAL A 243 10.59 17.69 9.99
CA VAL A 243 10.22 16.33 9.60
C VAL A 243 11.39 15.64 8.90
N LYS A 244 12.02 16.33 7.94
CA LYS A 244 13.15 15.81 7.19
C LYS A 244 14.34 15.48 8.08
N ASP A 245 14.73 16.43 8.95
CA ASP A 245 15.92 16.29 9.79
C ASP A 245 15.76 15.20 10.85
N ALA A 246 14.51 14.89 11.22
CA ALA A 246 14.17 13.76 12.07
C ALA A 246 14.18 12.41 11.31
N GLY A 247 14.33 12.42 9.99
CA GLY A 247 14.29 11.22 9.16
C GLY A 247 12.92 10.56 9.09
N VAL A 248 11.85 11.32 9.33
CA VAL A 248 10.48 10.81 9.35
C VAL A 248 9.95 10.69 7.92
N GLU A 249 9.32 9.57 7.61
CA GLU A 249 8.67 9.31 6.33
C GLU A 249 7.19 9.66 6.38
N MET A 250 6.62 10.08 5.23
CA MET A 250 5.21 10.45 5.12
C MET A 250 4.46 9.71 4.02
N LEU A 251 3.14 9.61 4.19
CA LEU A 251 2.21 9.16 3.14
C LEU A 251 1.31 10.29 2.67
N SER A 252 0.94 10.24 1.40
CA SER A 252 0.12 11.23 0.73
C SER A 252 -1.28 11.39 1.34
N CYS A 253 -2.16 10.45 1.16
CA CYS A 253 -3.56 10.51 1.58
C CYS A 253 -4.20 11.88 1.32
N ILE A 254 -3.90 12.48 0.16
CA ILE A 254 -4.34 13.83 -0.20
C ILE A 254 -5.80 13.81 -0.62
N GLY A 255 -6.18 12.79 -1.38
CA GLY A 255 -7.52 12.66 -1.96
C GLY A 255 -8.61 12.33 -0.95
N PHE A 256 -8.26 11.75 0.20
CA PHE A 256 -9.25 11.29 1.16
C PHE A 256 -10.07 12.44 1.76
N GLY A 257 -11.39 12.27 1.74
CA GLY A 257 -12.33 13.20 2.36
C GLY A 257 -12.45 14.57 1.71
N VAL A 258 -11.81 14.78 0.55
CA VAL A 258 -11.70 16.10 -0.06
C VAL A 258 -12.18 16.10 -1.51
N PRO A 259 -13.18 16.91 -1.87
CA PRO A 259 -13.47 17.17 -3.28
C PRO A 259 -12.30 17.96 -3.89
N VAL A 260 -11.63 17.38 -4.86
CA VAL A 260 -10.62 18.10 -5.63
C VAL A 260 -11.32 19.21 -6.40
N PHE A 261 -10.91 20.46 -6.16
CA PHE A 261 -11.45 21.69 -6.79
C PHE A 261 -12.76 22.28 -6.23
N GLY A 262 -13.18 21.91 -5.06
CA GLY A 262 -13.89 22.84 -4.17
C GLY A 262 -15.33 23.04 -4.31
N VAL A 263 -15.99 23.46 -5.28
CA VAL A 263 -17.41 23.84 -5.20
C VAL A 263 -18.23 22.96 -6.12
N TYR A 264 -18.72 21.86 -5.58
CA TYR A 264 -19.66 21.02 -6.30
C TYR A 264 -21.03 21.05 -5.61
N ASN A 265 -22.03 21.52 -6.33
CA ASN A 265 -23.41 21.24 -5.98
C ASN A 265 -23.81 19.85 -6.52
N LYS A 266 -24.99 19.36 -6.11
CA LYS A 266 -25.45 18.03 -6.54
C LYS A 266 -25.60 17.91 -8.07
N GLU A 267 -25.83 19.02 -8.76
CA GLU A 267 -26.04 19.07 -10.21
C GLU A 267 -24.72 18.99 -10.99
N ASN A 268 -23.63 19.47 -10.40
CA ASN A 268 -22.31 19.51 -11.02
C ASN A 268 -21.34 18.52 -10.37
N ARG A 269 -21.83 17.36 -9.97
CA ARG A 269 -21.01 16.32 -9.37
C ARG A 269 -19.88 15.92 -10.33
N PRO A 270 -18.61 15.99 -9.90
CA PRO A 270 -17.52 15.57 -10.74
C PRO A 270 -17.65 14.08 -11.05
N THR A 271 -17.24 13.72 -12.24
CA THR A 271 -17.20 12.33 -12.67
C THR A 271 -15.74 11.88 -12.84
N PHE A 272 -15.50 10.60 -12.62
CA PHE A 272 -14.28 9.95 -13.09
C PHE A 272 -14.27 9.93 -14.62
N ARG A 273 -13.10 9.69 -15.22
CA ARG A 273 -12.97 9.66 -16.68
C ARG A 273 -13.85 8.59 -17.36
N ASP A 274 -14.19 7.53 -16.64
CA ASP A 274 -15.14 6.51 -17.08
C ASP A 274 -16.62 6.92 -16.98
N GLY A 275 -16.89 8.19 -16.66
CA GLY A 275 -18.23 8.76 -16.55
C GLY A 275 -18.95 8.48 -15.24
N LYS A 276 -18.35 7.72 -14.31
CA LYS A 276 -18.97 7.47 -13.01
C LYS A 276 -18.89 8.69 -12.11
N PRO A 277 -19.99 9.07 -11.45
CA PRO A 277 -19.98 10.18 -10.51
C PRO A 277 -19.15 9.83 -9.27
N TRP A 278 -18.55 10.85 -8.67
CA TRP A 278 -17.91 10.71 -7.38
C TRP A 278 -18.93 10.26 -6.32
N PRO A 279 -18.52 9.45 -5.33
CA PRO A 279 -19.38 9.07 -4.23
C PRO A 279 -19.97 10.30 -3.53
N GLU A 280 -21.25 10.25 -3.24
CA GLU A 280 -21.98 11.36 -2.62
C GLU A 280 -21.40 11.76 -1.26
N SER A 281 -20.96 10.78 -0.48
CA SER A 281 -20.30 10.98 0.81
C SER A 281 -19.05 11.85 0.76
N ILE A 282 -18.34 11.89 -0.38
CA ILE A 282 -17.16 12.75 -0.57
C ILE A 282 -17.59 14.20 -0.82
N ILE A 283 -18.72 14.39 -1.50
CA ILE A 283 -19.17 15.73 -1.92
C ILE A 283 -19.96 16.41 -0.80
N GLU A 284 -20.83 15.68 -0.12
CA GLU A 284 -21.72 16.23 0.91
C GLU A 284 -21.05 16.40 2.27
N GLY A 285 -20.06 15.55 2.60
CA GLY A 285 -19.47 15.52 3.95
C GLY A 285 -18.50 16.66 4.27
N GLN A 286 -17.93 17.33 3.29
CA GLN A 286 -16.73 18.11 3.55
C GLN A 286 -16.75 19.58 3.11
N GLY A 287 -17.59 20.07 2.24
CA GLY A 287 -17.78 21.52 1.91
C GLY A 287 -16.52 22.44 1.87
N ARG A 288 -15.30 21.89 1.89
CA ARG A 288 -14.04 22.55 2.21
C ARG A 288 -13.07 22.49 1.03
N GLY A 289 -13.36 23.23 -0.05
CA GLY A 289 -12.40 23.35 -1.16
C GLY A 289 -11.00 23.84 -0.75
N ARG A 290 -10.93 24.57 0.36
CA ARG A 290 -9.66 24.99 0.98
C ARG A 290 -8.80 23.79 1.41
N GLU A 291 -9.40 22.77 1.97
CA GLU A 291 -8.70 21.58 2.47
C GLU A 291 -7.93 20.83 1.37
N ALA A 292 -8.50 20.72 0.16
CA ALA A 292 -7.80 20.11 -0.97
C ALA A 292 -6.54 20.90 -1.35
N GLY A 293 -6.64 22.22 -1.39
CA GLY A 293 -5.51 23.11 -1.67
C GLY A 293 -4.44 22.99 -0.59
N GLU A 294 -4.84 23.01 0.68
CA GLU A 294 -3.91 22.87 1.80
C GLU A 294 -3.14 21.55 1.75
N LYS A 295 -3.84 20.42 1.54
CA LYS A 295 -3.19 19.11 1.39
C LYS A 295 -2.20 19.09 0.23
N ALA A 296 -2.60 19.53 -0.94
CA ALA A 296 -1.75 19.50 -2.14
C ALA A 296 -0.48 20.37 -1.96
N VAL A 297 -0.62 21.59 -1.46
CA VAL A 297 0.49 22.51 -1.22
C VAL A 297 1.40 22.00 -0.09
N ASN A 298 0.83 21.54 1.02
CA ASN A 298 1.60 20.99 2.13
C ASN A 298 2.36 19.73 1.73
N ALA A 299 1.78 18.85 0.91
CA ALA A 299 2.48 17.69 0.35
C ALA A 299 3.67 18.13 -0.51
N ARG A 300 3.49 19.16 -1.34
CA ARG A 300 4.58 19.70 -2.17
C ARG A 300 5.67 20.35 -1.31
N THR A 301 5.31 21.07 -0.26
CA THR A 301 6.27 21.68 0.68
C THR A 301 7.15 20.61 1.34
N LEU A 302 6.55 19.50 1.80
CA LEU A 302 7.28 18.37 2.37
C LEU A 302 8.19 17.69 1.35
N TRP A 303 7.67 17.45 0.14
CA TRP A 303 8.44 16.86 -0.96
C TRP A 303 9.65 17.69 -1.35
N ASP A 304 9.46 19.00 -1.53
CA ASP A 304 10.55 19.93 -1.92
C ASP A 304 11.60 20.09 -0.82
N ALA A 305 11.22 19.93 0.44
CA ALA A 305 12.15 19.85 1.56
C ALA A 305 12.96 18.54 1.59
N GLY A 306 12.59 17.55 0.79
CA GLY A 306 13.22 16.23 0.71
C GLY A 306 12.76 15.25 1.78
N VAL A 307 11.56 15.42 2.32
CA VAL A 307 10.91 14.41 3.17
C VAL A 307 10.59 13.19 2.30
N PRO A 308 10.96 11.97 2.71
CA PRO A 308 10.55 10.76 2.02
C PRO A 308 9.02 10.65 2.03
N PHE A 309 8.43 10.61 0.83
CA PHE A 309 6.99 10.74 0.66
C PHE A 309 6.46 9.59 -0.19
N GLY A 310 5.60 8.74 0.38
CA GLY A 310 5.00 7.58 -0.27
C GLY A 310 3.51 7.78 -0.57
N PHE A 311 2.91 6.76 -1.18
CA PHE A 311 1.52 6.72 -1.62
C PHE A 311 0.62 5.99 -0.61
N GLY A 312 -0.51 6.57 -0.28
CA GLY A 312 -1.59 5.95 0.49
C GLY A 312 -2.93 6.60 0.15
N THR A 313 -4.01 5.84 0.13
CA THR A 313 -5.33 6.36 -0.25
C THR A 313 -6.21 6.69 0.95
N ASP A 314 -6.02 6.02 2.08
CA ASP A 314 -6.86 6.12 3.29
C ASP A 314 -8.36 5.98 3.02
N THR A 315 -8.74 5.11 2.11
CA THR A 315 -10.14 4.92 1.75
C THR A 315 -10.64 3.51 2.04
N ASN A 316 -11.96 3.38 2.15
CA ASN A 316 -12.69 2.11 2.17
C ASN A 316 -13.53 1.90 0.89
N TYR A 317 -13.43 2.80 -0.08
CA TYR A 317 -14.14 2.71 -1.37
C TYR A 317 -13.67 1.53 -2.22
N HIS A 318 -14.36 1.33 -3.35
CA HIS A 318 -13.84 0.46 -4.39
C HIS A 318 -12.38 0.82 -4.74
N PRO A 319 -11.46 -0.16 -4.84
CA PRO A 319 -10.02 0.11 -5.00
C PRO A 319 -9.66 1.04 -6.15
N ARG A 320 -10.29 0.85 -7.32
CA ARG A 320 -10.05 1.68 -8.51
C ARG A 320 -10.54 3.12 -8.33
N GLU A 321 -11.63 3.32 -7.60
CA GLU A 321 -12.15 4.65 -7.28
C GLU A 321 -11.24 5.38 -6.29
N GLY A 322 -10.78 4.69 -5.25
CA GLY A 322 -9.81 5.23 -4.30
C GLY A 322 -8.50 5.62 -4.98
N LEU A 323 -7.99 4.76 -5.89
CA LEU A 323 -6.83 5.07 -6.72
C LEU A 323 -7.04 6.33 -7.56
N ALA A 324 -8.15 6.39 -8.31
CA ALA A 324 -8.45 7.53 -9.17
C ALA A 324 -8.56 8.84 -8.37
N HIS A 325 -9.11 8.77 -7.17
CA HIS A 325 -9.29 9.91 -6.30
C HIS A 325 -7.93 10.46 -5.81
N GLU A 326 -7.05 9.60 -5.31
CA GLU A 326 -5.72 10.01 -4.85
C GLU A 326 -4.85 10.52 -5.99
N LEU A 327 -4.83 9.83 -7.13
CA LEU A 327 -4.08 10.24 -8.32
C LEU A 327 -4.50 11.62 -8.85
N ARG A 328 -5.79 11.92 -8.84
CA ARG A 328 -6.30 13.22 -9.24
C ARG A 328 -5.82 14.32 -8.32
N ALA A 329 -5.82 14.07 -7.01
CA ALA A 329 -5.33 15.02 -6.02
C ALA A 329 -3.82 15.23 -6.14
N LEU A 330 -3.04 14.17 -6.29
CA LEU A 330 -1.60 14.24 -6.51
C LEU A 330 -1.24 15.04 -7.76
N ASN A 331 -1.96 14.86 -8.85
CA ASN A 331 -1.72 15.56 -10.12
C ASN A 331 -1.88 17.07 -10.04
N LEU A 332 -2.37 17.63 -8.93
CA LEU A 332 -2.40 19.08 -8.71
C LEU A 332 -0.99 19.67 -8.55
N MET A 333 -0.07 18.94 -7.93
CA MET A 333 1.23 19.46 -7.51
C MET A 333 2.41 18.54 -7.87
N PHE A 334 2.15 17.34 -8.38
CA PHE A 334 3.17 16.36 -8.72
C PHE A 334 3.13 16.03 -10.21
N SER A 335 4.30 15.88 -10.82
CA SER A 335 4.42 15.39 -12.19
C SER A 335 4.06 13.90 -12.28
N ALA A 336 3.88 13.42 -13.51
CA ALA A 336 3.63 11.99 -13.73
C ALA A 336 4.80 11.12 -13.26
N GLU A 337 6.02 11.58 -13.41
CA GLU A 337 7.24 10.93 -12.93
C GLU A 337 7.30 10.91 -11.40
N ASP A 338 6.90 12.01 -10.73
CA ASP A 338 6.81 12.05 -9.27
C ASP A 338 5.78 11.04 -8.76
N ILE A 339 4.61 10.97 -9.40
CA ILE A 339 3.55 10.02 -9.03
C ILE A 339 4.03 8.57 -9.17
N VAL A 340 4.76 8.24 -10.23
CA VAL A 340 5.36 6.91 -10.41
C VAL A 340 6.35 6.59 -9.29
N LYS A 341 7.19 7.55 -8.90
CA LYS A 341 8.12 7.39 -7.77
C LYS A 341 7.39 7.21 -6.44
N LEU A 342 6.34 8.00 -6.22
CA LEU A 342 5.49 7.87 -5.03
C LEU A 342 4.90 6.47 -4.93
N MET A 343 4.26 5.96 -5.98
CA MET A 343 3.56 4.68 -6.00
C MET A 343 4.49 3.46 -5.96
N GLY A 344 5.74 3.62 -6.37
CA GLY A 344 6.72 2.54 -6.48
C GLY A 344 7.77 2.58 -5.35
N PRO A 345 9.00 3.08 -5.64
CA PRO A 345 10.15 2.95 -4.74
C PRO A 345 9.94 3.65 -3.39
N ASN A 346 9.31 4.83 -3.36
CA ASN A 346 9.11 5.56 -2.11
C ASN A 346 8.16 4.83 -1.18
N THR A 347 7.06 4.30 -1.71
CA THR A 347 6.12 3.52 -0.89
C THR A 347 6.70 2.19 -0.46
N ALA A 348 7.53 1.56 -1.30
CA ALA A 348 8.26 0.36 -0.92
C ALA A 348 9.25 0.62 0.23
N ALA A 349 9.89 1.81 0.25
CA ALA A 349 10.73 2.25 1.36
C ALA A 349 9.90 2.45 2.63
N PHE A 350 8.80 3.19 2.55
CA PHE A 350 7.91 3.43 3.68
C PHE A 350 7.44 2.15 4.38
N ILE A 351 7.15 1.10 3.62
CA ILE A 351 6.76 -0.22 4.17
C ILE A 351 7.96 -1.15 4.42
N GLU A 352 9.19 -0.65 4.36
CA GLU A 352 10.45 -1.39 4.59
C GLU A 352 10.66 -2.59 3.66
N LYS A 353 10.16 -2.50 2.44
CA LYS A 353 10.26 -3.55 1.42
C LYS A 353 11.03 -3.11 0.17
N SER A 354 11.83 -2.04 0.23
CA SER A 354 12.58 -1.51 -0.92
C SER A 354 13.56 -2.51 -1.54
N ARG A 355 14.04 -3.48 -0.77
CA ARG A 355 14.90 -4.57 -1.27
C ARG A 355 14.15 -5.58 -2.14
N GLU A 356 12.83 -5.65 -2.00
CA GLU A 356 12.00 -6.67 -2.65
C GLU A 356 10.98 -6.10 -3.63
N LEU A 357 10.55 -4.85 -3.43
CA LEU A 357 9.42 -4.23 -4.13
C LEU A 357 9.75 -2.83 -4.65
N GLY A 358 8.82 -2.24 -5.38
CA GLY A 358 8.82 -0.83 -5.77
C GLY A 358 9.54 -0.51 -7.07
N THR A 359 10.40 -1.40 -7.57
CA THR A 359 11.08 -1.24 -8.86
C THR A 359 11.20 -2.57 -9.59
N LEU A 360 11.33 -2.51 -10.93
CA LEU A 360 11.60 -3.68 -11.78
C LEU A 360 13.11 -3.91 -11.90
N GLU A 361 13.74 -4.40 -10.85
CA GLU A 361 15.18 -4.66 -10.83
C GLU A 361 15.46 -6.14 -10.55
N SER A 362 16.56 -6.65 -11.09
CA SER A 362 16.96 -8.04 -10.90
C SER A 362 17.05 -8.42 -9.42
N GLY A 363 16.53 -9.58 -9.07
CA GLY A 363 16.45 -10.11 -7.72
C GLY A 363 15.20 -9.72 -6.92
N LYS A 364 14.48 -8.66 -7.31
CA LYS A 364 13.23 -8.26 -6.66
C LYS A 364 12.08 -9.19 -7.02
N LEU A 365 11.04 -9.18 -6.21
CA LEU A 365 9.81 -9.93 -6.48
C LEU A 365 9.19 -9.48 -7.79
N ALA A 366 8.68 -10.41 -8.56
CA ALA A 366 7.99 -10.13 -9.81
C ALA A 366 6.53 -9.71 -9.53
N ASP A 367 6.40 -8.56 -8.86
CA ASP A 367 5.15 -7.86 -8.65
C ASP A 367 5.04 -6.78 -9.74
N ILE A 368 4.20 -7.04 -10.74
CA ILE A 368 4.17 -6.28 -12.00
C ILE A 368 2.73 -5.93 -12.37
N VAL A 369 2.52 -4.72 -12.88
CA VAL A 369 1.28 -4.33 -13.54
C VAL A 369 1.55 -3.98 -15.00
N MET A 370 0.69 -4.43 -15.91
CA MET A 370 0.68 -4.01 -17.31
C MET A 370 -0.52 -3.10 -17.54
N LEU A 371 -0.24 -1.92 -18.08
CA LEU A 371 -1.23 -0.85 -18.29
C LEU A 371 -1.48 -0.64 -19.78
N ASP A 372 -2.73 -0.44 -20.13
CA ASP A 372 -3.11 0.07 -21.45
C ASP A 372 -2.98 1.60 -21.45
N GLY A 373 -1.87 2.09 -21.98
CA GLY A 373 -1.49 3.51 -22.03
C GLY A 373 -0.18 3.80 -21.30
N ASN A 374 0.31 5.03 -21.46
CA ASN A 374 1.54 5.54 -20.87
C ASN A 374 1.22 6.44 -19.65
N PRO A 375 1.49 6.02 -18.41
CA PRO A 375 1.21 6.83 -17.23
C PRO A 375 2.02 8.14 -17.18
N LEU A 376 3.13 8.27 -17.92
CA LEU A 376 3.90 9.50 -18.03
C LEU A 376 3.22 10.56 -18.91
N GLU A 377 2.25 10.16 -19.72
CA GLU A 377 1.40 11.07 -20.51
C GLU A 377 0.16 11.55 -19.72
N GLY A 378 -0.17 10.86 -18.62
CA GLY A 378 -1.25 11.25 -17.75
C GLY A 378 -1.61 10.15 -16.73
N TYR A 379 -1.86 10.58 -15.48
CA TYR A 379 -2.15 9.70 -14.36
C TYR A 379 -3.33 8.75 -14.60
N TRP A 380 -4.28 9.12 -15.46
CA TRP A 380 -5.45 8.29 -15.79
C TRP A 380 -5.08 6.96 -16.44
N ASN A 381 -3.90 6.86 -17.04
CA ASN A 381 -3.41 5.60 -17.60
C ASN A 381 -3.04 4.59 -16.51
N LEU A 382 -2.76 5.03 -15.28
CA LEU A 382 -2.59 4.14 -14.12
C LEU A 382 -3.89 3.40 -13.75
N LEU A 383 -5.05 3.89 -14.18
CA LEU A 383 -6.35 3.24 -13.95
C LEU A 383 -6.67 2.11 -14.93
N ASN A 384 -5.81 1.87 -15.91
CA ASN A 384 -6.05 0.93 -17.02
C ASN A 384 -5.25 -0.37 -16.88
N ALA A 385 -5.21 -0.94 -15.67
CA ALA A 385 -4.57 -2.23 -15.43
C ALA A 385 -5.25 -3.35 -16.22
N LYS A 386 -4.47 -4.05 -17.04
CA LYS A 386 -4.91 -5.18 -17.88
C LYS A 386 -4.39 -6.51 -17.35
N VAL A 387 -3.11 -6.56 -16.97
CA VAL A 387 -2.51 -7.77 -16.41
C VAL A 387 -1.86 -7.40 -15.09
N VAL A 388 -2.05 -8.24 -14.10
CA VAL A 388 -1.38 -8.11 -12.80
C VAL A 388 -0.68 -9.42 -12.49
N ILE A 389 0.59 -9.31 -12.15
CA ILE A 389 1.47 -10.41 -11.78
C ILE A 389 1.93 -10.14 -10.35
N LYS A 390 1.77 -11.13 -9.48
CA LYS A 390 2.22 -11.07 -8.08
C LYS A 390 3.12 -12.26 -7.80
N GLY A 391 4.35 -11.98 -7.38
CA GLY A 391 5.34 -13.03 -7.13
C GLY A 391 5.57 -13.95 -8.34
N GLY A 392 5.47 -13.42 -9.57
CA GLY A 392 5.62 -14.16 -10.82
C GLY A 392 4.37 -14.91 -11.29
N GLU A 393 3.30 -14.96 -10.50
CA GLU A 393 2.02 -15.54 -10.89
C GLU A 393 1.11 -14.50 -11.53
N ILE A 394 0.50 -14.82 -12.67
CA ILE A 394 -0.54 -13.96 -13.28
C ILE A 394 -1.82 -14.12 -12.46
N VAL A 395 -2.19 -13.08 -11.72
CA VAL A 395 -3.37 -13.07 -10.85
C VAL A 395 -4.57 -12.38 -11.49
N VAL A 396 -4.32 -11.52 -12.49
CA VAL A 396 -5.35 -10.86 -13.33
C VAL A 396 -4.87 -10.85 -14.78
N ASP A 397 -5.74 -11.17 -15.73
CA ASP A 397 -5.53 -11.02 -17.18
C ASP A 397 -6.84 -10.60 -17.85
N LYS A 398 -6.90 -9.34 -18.31
CA LYS A 398 -8.06 -8.70 -18.95
C LYS A 398 -7.74 -8.25 -20.39
N ARG A 399 -6.75 -8.86 -21.04
CA ARG A 399 -6.37 -8.53 -22.42
C ARG A 399 -7.39 -8.98 -23.43
#